data_65e0b4060531c4b626efef40929b8676
#
_entry.id   65e0b4060531c4b626efef40929b8676
#
_cell.length_a   1.000
_cell.length_b   1.000
_cell.length_c   1.000
_cell.angle_alpha   90.00
_cell.angle_beta   90.00
_cell.angle_gamma   90.00
#
_symmetry.space_group_name_H-M   'P 1'
#
loop_
_entity.id
_entity.type
_entity.pdbx_description
1 polymer ?
#
loop_
_entity_poly.entity_id
_entity_poly.type
_entity_poly.pdbx_seq_one_letter_code
_entity_poly.pdbx_strand_id
1 'polypeptide(L)'
;HTRTLWRLLKRYGVPVFLFVNKMDLAGADRAGRMEELRRRFGPGCVDLSDPDSAEDLALCSEQLLETILEGNQPTHRQLAEAVAQRRLFPCFFGSALKLQGVEELLAALEELTLPLPSREGFGAKIFKITRDDNGTRLTWLKVTGGVLKPKTVLCGRDKTGANWEEKADQLRFYSGAKFQPVSEVAAGGVCAVTGLTHTYPGEGLGAEPDSPAPALEPVLTYQ
;
A
#
# COMPACT_ATOMS: atom_id res chain seq x y z
N HIS A 1 6.06 15.61 -6.60
CA HIS A 1 5.96 14.35 -5.85
C HIS A 1 4.86 13.42 -6.39
N THR A 2 3.60 13.84 -6.48
CA THR A 2 2.47 12.98 -6.89
C THR A 2 2.67 12.28 -8.23
N ARG A 3 3.19 12.97 -9.27
CA ARG A 3 3.48 12.33 -10.57
C ARG A 3 4.55 11.24 -10.49
N THR A 4 5.57 11.45 -9.67
CA THR A 4 6.63 10.46 -9.47
C THR A 4 6.10 9.23 -8.76
N LEU A 5 5.33 9.44 -7.67
CA LEU A 5 4.65 8.34 -6.96
C LEU A 5 3.69 7.59 -7.88
N TRP A 6 2.89 8.31 -8.68
CA TRP A 6 1.97 7.67 -9.64
C TRP A 6 2.68 6.73 -10.61
N ARG A 7 3.82 7.18 -11.19
CA ARG A 7 4.62 6.33 -12.10
C ARG A 7 5.19 5.10 -11.41
N LEU A 8 5.65 5.24 -10.15
CA LEU A 8 6.13 4.10 -9.37
C LEU A 8 5.02 3.12 -9.06
N LEU A 9 3.88 3.60 -8.55
CA LEU A 9 2.72 2.77 -8.26
C LEU A 9 2.19 2.05 -9.51
N LYS A 10 2.24 2.72 -10.69
CA LYS A 10 1.93 2.09 -11.98
C LYS A 10 2.93 0.98 -12.32
N ARG A 11 4.22 1.25 -12.17
CA ARG A 11 5.28 0.27 -12.46
C ARG A 11 5.17 -0.99 -11.62
N TYR A 12 4.82 -0.84 -10.35
CA TYR A 12 4.71 -1.96 -9.42
C TYR A 12 3.29 -2.55 -9.30
N GLY A 13 2.36 -2.09 -10.13
CA GLY A 13 0.99 -2.60 -10.13
C GLY A 13 0.21 -2.34 -8.83
N VAL A 14 0.60 -1.33 -8.04
CA VAL A 14 -0.02 -1.06 -6.74
C VAL A 14 -1.36 -0.34 -6.93
N PRO A 15 -2.47 -0.85 -6.34
CA PRO A 15 -3.77 -0.16 -6.32
C PRO A 15 -3.66 1.24 -5.69
N VAL A 16 -4.47 2.18 -6.15
CA VAL A 16 -4.40 3.58 -5.69
C VAL A 16 -5.78 4.12 -5.39
N PHE A 17 -5.91 4.73 -4.22
CA PHE A 17 -7.03 5.57 -3.81
C PHE A 17 -6.55 7.01 -3.72
N LEU A 18 -7.37 7.97 -4.15
CA LEU A 18 -7.04 9.39 -4.17
C LEU A 18 -7.90 10.14 -3.17
N PHE A 19 -7.29 10.90 -2.28
CA PHE A 19 -7.98 11.79 -1.36
C PHE A 19 -7.60 13.25 -1.63
N VAL A 20 -8.55 14.03 -2.10
CA VAL A 20 -8.37 15.47 -2.33
C VAL A 20 -8.68 16.21 -1.05
N ASN A 21 -7.63 16.62 -0.37
CA ASN A 21 -7.72 17.26 0.95
C ASN A 21 -8.00 18.75 0.86
N LYS A 22 -8.39 19.35 1.98
CA LYS A 22 -8.62 20.81 2.15
C LYS A 22 -9.80 21.34 1.35
N MET A 23 -10.83 20.52 1.16
CA MET A 23 -12.06 20.94 0.48
C MET A 23 -12.93 21.90 1.31
N ASP A 24 -12.55 22.15 2.56
CA ASP A 24 -13.16 23.13 3.44
C ASP A 24 -12.65 24.56 3.26
N LEU A 25 -11.63 24.77 2.42
CA LEU A 25 -11.10 26.10 2.14
C LEU A 25 -11.95 26.86 1.11
N ALA A 26 -11.99 28.19 1.23
CA ALA A 26 -12.67 29.04 0.28
C ALA A 26 -12.07 28.86 -1.13
N GLY A 27 -12.95 28.69 -2.13
CA GLY A 27 -12.54 28.45 -3.53
C GLY A 27 -12.22 26.97 -3.84
N ALA A 28 -12.52 26.05 -2.93
CA ALA A 28 -12.46 24.63 -3.26
C ALA A 28 -13.50 24.29 -4.35
N ASP A 29 -13.00 23.72 -5.46
CA ASP A 29 -13.80 23.33 -6.61
C ASP A 29 -13.64 21.82 -6.84
N ARG A 30 -14.68 21.05 -6.48
CA ARG A 30 -14.68 19.59 -6.61
C ARG A 30 -14.68 19.16 -8.07
N ALA A 31 -15.52 19.77 -8.89
CA ALA A 31 -15.64 19.42 -10.31
C ALA A 31 -14.34 19.70 -11.07
N GLY A 32 -13.77 20.88 -10.91
CA GLY A 32 -12.49 21.24 -11.53
C GLY A 32 -11.33 20.37 -11.03
N ARG A 33 -11.34 19.96 -9.75
CA ARG A 33 -10.34 19.02 -9.24
C ARG A 33 -10.50 17.62 -9.83
N MET A 34 -11.75 17.16 -10.02
CA MET A 34 -12.01 15.88 -10.65
C MET A 34 -11.53 15.86 -12.11
N GLU A 35 -11.81 16.91 -12.86
CA GLU A 35 -11.29 17.07 -14.22
C GLU A 35 -9.76 17.09 -14.27
N GLU A 36 -9.12 17.79 -13.33
CA GLU A 36 -7.66 17.80 -13.20
C GLU A 36 -7.09 16.40 -12.93
N LEU A 37 -7.72 15.59 -12.06
CA LEU A 37 -7.31 14.22 -11.78
C LEU A 37 -7.41 13.35 -13.03
N ARG A 38 -8.54 13.40 -13.76
CA ARG A 38 -8.72 12.66 -15.02
C ARG A 38 -7.68 13.02 -16.08
N ARG A 39 -7.41 14.31 -16.24
CA ARG A 39 -6.38 14.78 -17.18
C ARG A 39 -4.97 14.30 -16.81
N ARG A 40 -4.64 14.23 -15.52
CA ARG A 40 -3.28 13.86 -15.03
C ARG A 40 -3.04 12.39 -14.91
N PHE A 41 -4.05 11.62 -14.49
CA PHE A 41 -3.93 10.24 -14.08
C PHE A 41 -4.75 9.26 -14.93
N GLY A 42 -5.67 9.77 -15.72
CA GLY A 42 -6.47 9.01 -16.68
C GLY A 42 -7.97 8.95 -16.34
N PRO A 43 -8.77 8.44 -17.27
CA PRO A 43 -10.23 8.39 -17.15
C PRO A 43 -10.73 7.46 -16.03
N GLY A 44 -9.89 6.54 -15.57
CA GLY A 44 -10.23 5.66 -14.44
C GLY A 44 -10.32 6.36 -13.08
N CYS A 45 -10.04 7.67 -12.98
CA CYS A 45 -10.32 8.45 -11.77
C CYS A 45 -11.83 8.71 -11.68
N VAL A 46 -12.47 8.13 -10.67
CA VAL A 46 -13.93 8.21 -10.47
C VAL A 46 -14.24 8.64 -9.03
N ASP A 47 -15.13 9.62 -8.89
CA ASP A 47 -15.67 10.03 -7.61
C ASP A 47 -16.80 9.07 -7.21
N LEU A 48 -16.52 8.14 -6.29
CA LEU A 48 -17.49 7.13 -5.87
C LEU A 48 -18.61 7.67 -4.98
N SER A 49 -18.49 8.90 -4.49
CA SER A 49 -19.55 9.56 -3.73
C SER A 49 -20.50 10.39 -4.60
N ASP A 50 -20.25 10.45 -5.92
CA ASP A 50 -21.14 11.06 -6.88
C ASP A 50 -22.18 10.01 -7.34
N PRO A 51 -23.50 10.26 -7.13
CA PRO A 51 -24.53 9.35 -7.58
C PRO A 51 -24.58 9.17 -9.10
N ASP A 52 -24.06 10.13 -9.86
CA ASP A 52 -24.03 10.11 -11.32
C ASP A 52 -22.74 9.47 -11.88
N SER A 53 -21.95 8.81 -11.03
CA SER A 53 -20.67 8.19 -11.41
C SER A 53 -20.78 6.94 -12.32
N ALA A 54 -21.99 6.47 -12.63
CA ALA A 54 -22.21 5.25 -13.40
C ALA A 54 -21.54 5.28 -14.78
N GLU A 55 -21.63 6.40 -15.52
CA GLU A 55 -21.00 6.55 -16.83
C GLU A 55 -19.47 6.46 -16.73
N ASP A 56 -18.89 7.09 -15.72
CA ASP A 56 -17.44 7.05 -15.47
C ASP A 56 -16.97 5.63 -15.09
N LEU A 57 -17.75 4.91 -14.28
CA LEU A 57 -17.48 3.52 -13.92
C LEU A 57 -17.54 2.59 -15.14
N ALA A 58 -18.48 2.82 -16.03
CA ALA A 58 -18.60 2.05 -17.28
C ALA A 58 -17.33 2.13 -18.15
N LEU A 59 -16.63 3.25 -18.11
CA LEU A 59 -15.37 3.46 -18.84
C LEU A 59 -14.18 2.71 -18.23
N CYS A 60 -14.29 2.21 -17.00
CA CYS A 60 -13.17 1.58 -16.29
C CYS A 60 -12.91 0.14 -16.72
N SER A 61 -13.93 -0.63 -17.10
CA SER A 61 -13.78 -2.01 -17.59
C SER A 61 -15.01 -2.50 -18.36
N GLU A 62 -14.81 -3.47 -19.26
CA GLU A 62 -15.91 -4.12 -20.00
C GLU A 62 -16.96 -4.72 -19.06
N GLN A 63 -16.51 -5.36 -17.99
CA GLN A 63 -17.41 -5.97 -17.00
C GLN A 63 -18.29 -4.94 -16.28
N LEU A 64 -17.73 -3.78 -15.93
CA LEU A 64 -18.52 -2.69 -15.35
C LEU A 64 -19.47 -2.08 -16.35
N LEU A 65 -19.05 -1.93 -17.61
CA LEU A 65 -19.90 -1.45 -18.70
C LEU A 65 -21.11 -2.38 -18.91
N GLU A 66 -20.89 -3.68 -19.02
CA GLU A 66 -21.96 -4.67 -19.20
C GLU A 66 -22.96 -4.61 -18.04
N THR A 67 -22.47 -4.61 -16.79
CA THR A 67 -23.32 -4.52 -15.59
C THR A 67 -24.21 -3.28 -15.60
N ILE A 68 -23.65 -2.12 -15.98
CA ILE A 68 -24.38 -0.85 -16.01
C ILE A 68 -25.37 -0.80 -17.18
N LEU A 69 -25.00 -1.33 -18.36
CA LEU A 69 -25.91 -1.41 -19.52
C LEU A 69 -27.12 -2.32 -19.26
N GLU A 70 -26.96 -3.34 -18.44
CA GLU A 70 -28.06 -4.20 -17.96
C GLU A 70 -28.97 -3.51 -16.93
N GLY A 71 -28.66 -2.28 -16.54
CA GLY A 71 -29.40 -1.52 -15.54
C GLY A 71 -29.07 -1.93 -14.08
N ASN A 72 -28.01 -2.69 -13.89
CA ASN A 72 -27.55 -3.14 -12.57
C ASN A 72 -26.50 -2.20 -11.99
N GLN A 73 -26.39 -2.16 -10.67
CA GLN A 73 -25.27 -1.51 -9.99
C GLN A 73 -24.09 -2.48 -9.87
N PRO A 74 -22.83 -2.00 -10.10
CA PRO A 74 -21.65 -2.80 -9.87
C PRO A 74 -21.55 -3.28 -8.42
N THR A 75 -21.20 -4.54 -8.23
CA THR A 75 -20.94 -5.10 -6.91
C THR A 75 -19.61 -4.61 -6.36
N HIS A 76 -19.43 -4.61 -5.03
CA HIS A 76 -18.15 -4.27 -4.37
C HIS A 76 -16.99 -5.13 -4.91
N ARG A 77 -17.25 -6.39 -5.21
CA ARG A 77 -16.23 -7.29 -5.78
C ARG A 77 -15.78 -6.85 -7.18
N GLN A 78 -16.69 -6.46 -8.07
CA GLN A 78 -16.34 -5.96 -9.39
C GLN A 78 -15.53 -4.67 -9.32
N LEU A 79 -15.92 -3.74 -8.41
CA LEU A 79 -15.16 -2.52 -8.15
C LEU A 79 -13.78 -2.84 -7.59
N ALA A 80 -13.66 -3.74 -6.61
CA ALA A 80 -12.38 -4.15 -6.02
C ALA A 80 -11.45 -4.80 -7.06
N GLU A 81 -11.98 -5.62 -7.97
CA GLU A 81 -11.22 -6.20 -9.09
C GLU A 81 -10.72 -5.12 -10.06
N ALA A 82 -11.55 -4.12 -10.39
CA ALA A 82 -11.15 -2.99 -11.23
C ALA A 82 -10.06 -2.13 -10.56
N VAL A 83 -10.16 -1.91 -9.23
CA VAL A 83 -9.13 -1.23 -8.43
C VAL A 83 -7.82 -2.03 -8.41
N ALA A 84 -7.89 -3.34 -8.16
CA ALA A 84 -6.72 -4.23 -8.14
C ALA A 84 -6.00 -4.26 -9.49
N GLN A 85 -6.76 -4.23 -10.60
CA GLN A 85 -6.24 -4.18 -11.98
C GLN A 85 -5.77 -2.77 -12.39
N ARG A 86 -5.90 -1.76 -11.51
CA ARG A 86 -5.57 -0.35 -11.78
C ARG A 86 -6.34 0.23 -12.98
N ARG A 87 -7.57 -0.17 -13.15
CA ARG A 87 -8.53 0.39 -14.12
C ARG A 87 -9.41 1.46 -13.45
N LEU A 88 -9.77 1.25 -12.19
CA LEU A 88 -10.50 2.19 -11.35
C LEU A 88 -9.58 2.78 -10.28
N PHE A 89 -9.62 4.11 -10.12
CA PHE A 89 -8.93 4.87 -9.09
C PHE A 89 -9.97 5.65 -8.29
N PRO A 90 -10.48 5.11 -7.17
CA PRO A 90 -11.47 5.78 -6.34
C PRO A 90 -10.96 7.12 -5.86
N CYS A 91 -11.74 8.18 -6.07
CA CYS A 91 -11.45 9.54 -5.66
C CYS A 91 -12.40 9.96 -4.56
N PHE A 92 -11.86 10.59 -3.51
CA PHE A 92 -12.60 11.11 -2.36
C PHE A 92 -12.21 12.55 -2.13
N PHE A 93 -13.15 13.34 -1.64
CA PHE A 93 -12.99 14.77 -1.41
C PHE A 93 -13.35 15.11 0.03
N GLY A 94 -12.49 15.85 0.72
CA GLY A 94 -12.79 16.17 2.11
C GLY A 94 -11.77 17.09 2.78
N SER A 95 -11.86 17.15 4.09
CA SER A 95 -10.91 17.85 4.96
C SER A 95 -10.44 16.89 6.04
N ALA A 96 -9.19 16.44 5.94
CA ALA A 96 -8.60 15.56 6.93
C ALA A 96 -8.55 16.20 8.33
N LEU A 97 -8.37 17.53 8.39
CA LEU A 97 -8.38 18.27 9.66
C LEU A 97 -9.75 18.24 10.35
N LYS A 98 -10.83 18.27 9.56
CA LYS A 98 -12.21 18.23 10.05
C LYS A 98 -12.82 16.84 10.00
N LEU A 99 -12.04 15.83 9.62
CA LEU A 99 -12.47 14.44 9.41
C LEU A 99 -13.59 14.26 8.34
N GLN A 100 -13.84 15.25 7.50
CA GLN A 100 -14.83 15.17 6.43
C GLN A 100 -14.31 14.32 5.29
N GLY A 101 -15.09 13.34 4.83
CA GLY A 101 -14.72 12.42 3.74
C GLY A 101 -13.71 11.33 4.15
N VAL A 102 -13.28 11.30 5.41
CA VAL A 102 -12.29 10.33 5.90
C VAL A 102 -12.93 8.96 6.15
N GLU A 103 -14.13 8.94 6.71
CA GLU A 103 -14.87 7.68 6.96
C GLU A 103 -15.19 6.96 5.66
N GLU A 104 -15.61 7.69 4.63
CA GLU A 104 -15.90 7.16 3.30
C GLU A 104 -14.64 6.57 2.64
N LEU A 105 -13.50 7.25 2.77
CA LEU A 105 -12.22 6.71 2.30
C LEU A 105 -11.84 5.41 3.03
N LEU A 106 -12.00 5.37 4.37
CA LEU A 106 -11.65 4.19 5.16
C LEU A 106 -12.57 3.00 4.84
N ALA A 107 -13.87 3.24 4.70
CA ALA A 107 -14.83 2.21 4.28
C ALA A 107 -14.48 1.67 2.89
N ALA A 108 -14.18 2.55 1.93
CA ALA A 108 -13.78 2.12 0.59
C ALA A 108 -12.44 1.35 0.58
N LEU A 109 -11.49 1.71 1.43
CA LEU A 109 -10.25 0.94 1.59
C LEU A 109 -10.52 -0.47 2.11
N GLU A 110 -11.46 -0.63 3.04
CA GLU A 110 -11.85 -1.94 3.57
C GLU A 110 -12.60 -2.78 2.52
N GLU A 111 -13.57 -2.18 1.82
CA GLU A 111 -14.47 -2.87 0.90
C GLU A 111 -13.86 -3.14 -0.48
N LEU A 112 -13.03 -2.23 -0.97
CA LEU A 112 -12.50 -2.26 -2.35
C LEU A 112 -11.05 -2.71 -2.44
N THR A 113 -10.45 -3.26 -1.37
CA THR A 113 -9.15 -3.91 -1.43
C THR A 113 -9.28 -5.41 -1.39
N LEU A 114 -8.66 -6.08 -2.35
CA LEU A 114 -8.58 -7.54 -2.34
C LEU A 114 -7.44 -7.99 -1.43
N PRO A 115 -7.63 -9.07 -0.65
CA PRO A 115 -6.56 -9.65 0.14
C PRO A 115 -5.44 -10.13 -0.79
N LEU A 116 -4.19 -9.83 -0.43
CA LEU A 116 -3.05 -10.35 -1.16
C LEU A 116 -2.98 -11.87 -0.97
N PRO A 117 -2.64 -12.63 -2.03
CA PRO A 117 -2.45 -14.07 -1.89
C PRO A 117 -1.31 -14.33 -0.90
N SER A 118 -1.59 -15.17 0.10
CA SER A 118 -0.58 -15.65 1.03
C SER A 118 0.33 -16.65 0.33
N ARG A 119 1.64 -16.55 0.56
CA ARG A 119 2.60 -17.54 0.07
C ARG A 119 2.51 -18.82 0.90
N GLU A 120 2.78 -19.95 0.26
CA GLU A 120 2.99 -21.20 0.99
C GLU A 120 4.29 -21.13 1.79
N GLY A 121 4.22 -21.50 3.06
CA GLY A 121 5.33 -21.41 3.99
C GLY A 121 5.59 -19.98 4.51
N PHE A 122 6.63 -19.85 5.32
CA PHE A 122 7.03 -18.55 5.85
C PHE A 122 7.67 -17.69 4.76
N GLY A 123 7.23 -16.46 4.67
CA GLY A 123 7.82 -15.43 3.82
C GLY A 123 7.70 -14.05 4.45
N ALA A 124 8.71 -13.21 4.27
CA ALA A 124 8.66 -11.83 4.72
C ALA A 124 9.49 -10.92 3.80
N LYS A 125 9.02 -9.69 3.61
CA LYS A 125 9.72 -8.64 2.85
C LYS A 125 10.22 -7.55 3.77
N ILE A 126 11.52 -7.31 3.77
CA ILE A 126 12.14 -6.20 4.50
C ILE A 126 12.06 -4.93 3.64
N PHE A 127 11.49 -3.86 4.20
CA PHE A 127 11.31 -2.62 3.45
C PHE A 127 12.02 -1.40 4.09
N LYS A 128 12.42 -1.50 5.36
CA LYS A 128 13.05 -0.38 6.06
C LYS A 128 13.94 -0.86 7.19
N ILE A 129 15.02 -0.15 7.46
CA ILE A 129 15.87 -0.29 8.64
C ILE A 129 15.93 1.05 9.36
N THR A 130 15.70 1.04 10.67
CA THR A 130 15.84 2.22 11.53
C THR A 130 16.56 1.86 12.84
N ARG A 131 16.77 2.84 13.70
CA ARG A 131 17.16 2.66 15.09
C ARG A 131 16.13 3.36 15.97
N ASP A 132 15.85 2.78 17.15
CA ASP A 132 15.06 3.43 18.18
C ASP A 132 15.92 4.43 18.98
N ASP A 133 15.29 5.15 19.93
CA ASP A 133 15.97 6.16 20.76
C ASP A 133 17.11 5.59 21.61
N ASN A 134 17.10 4.28 21.86
CA ASN A 134 18.16 3.57 22.57
C ASN A 134 19.25 3.03 21.63
N GLY A 135 19.19 3.35 20.34
CA GLY A 135 20.13 2.87 19.32
C GLY A 135 19.88 1.43 18.84
N THR A 136 18.84 0.75 19.33
CA THR A 136 18.49 -0.61 18.91
C THR A 136 18.11 -0.64 17.43
N ARG A 137 18.73 -1.52 16.67
CA ARG A 137 18.40 -1.72 15.26
C ARG A 137 17.01 -2.34 15.11
N LEU A 138 16.17 -1.72 14.29
CA LEU A 138 14.83 -2.18 13.93
C LEU A 138 14.78 -2.57 12.46
N THR A 139 14.53 -3.84 12.20
CA THR A 139 14.26 -4.36 10.86
C THR A 139 12.76 -4.37 10.64
N TRP A 140 12.27 -3.49 9.76
CA TRP A 140 10.85 -3.40 9.41
C TRP A 140 10.55 -4.34 8.27
N LEU A 141 9.60 -5.23 8.49
CA LEU A 141 9.19 -6.20 7.50
C LEU A 141 7.66 -6.38 7.46
N LYS A 142 7.19 -6.84 6.30
CA LYS A 142 5.84 -7.35 6.09
C LYS A 142 5.91 -8.86 5.96
N VAL A 143 5.14 -9.59 6.74
CA VAL A 143 4.99 -11.04 6.59
C VAL A 143 4.12 -11.30 5.36
N THR A 144 4.61 -12.09 4.40
CA THR A 144 3.93 -12.38 3.12
C THR A 144 3.43 -13.82 3.05
N GLY A 145 3.84 -14.67 3.99
CA GLY A 145 3.38 -16.05 4.13
C GLY A 145 3.64 -16.58 5.52
N GLY A 146 2.81 -17.51 5.97
CA GLY A 146 2.93 -18.15 7.29
C GLY A 146 2.81 -17.19 8.46
N VAL A 147 3.54 -17.48 9.53
CA VAL A 147 3.53 -16.72 10.80
C VAL A 147 4.96 -16.56 11.30
N LEU A 148 5.30 -15.33 11.70
CA LEU A 148 6.56 -15.02 12.37
C LEU A 148 6.35 -14.98 13.89
N LYS A 149 7.23 -15.66 14.64
CA LYS A 149 7.24 -15.65 16.11
C LYS A 149 8.59 -15.14 16.65
N PRO A 150 8.64 -14.59 17.87
CA PRO A 150 9.90 -14.31 18.54
C PRO A 150 10.75 -15.56 18.65
N LYS A 151 12.08 -15.40 18.61
CA LYS A 151 13.08 -16.47 18.65
C LYS A 151 13.10 -17.38 17.40
N THR A 152 12.29 -17.09 16.38
CA THR A 152 12.43 -17.76 15.06
C THR A 152 13.81 -17.47 14.50
N VAL A 153 14.48 -18.51 14.05
CA VAL A 153 15.73 -18.40 13.30
C VAL A 153 15.40 -18.00 11.85
N LEU A 154 15.98 -16.91 11.41
CA LEU A 154 15.85 -16.40 10.05
C LEU A 154 17.19 -16.50 9.35
N CYS A 155 17.16 -16.86 8.09
CA CYS A 155 18.31 -16.99 7.24
C CYS A 155 18.15 -16.11 6.02
N GLY A 156 19.25 -15.58 5.52
CA GLY A 156 19.27 -14.75 4.32
C GLY A 156 20.68 -14.65 3.71
N ARG A 157 20.81 -13.72 2.78
CA ARG A 157 22.12 -13.36 2.20
C ARG A 157 22.30 -11.87 2.33
N ASP A 158 23.45 -11.47 2.83
CA ASP A 158 23.77 -10.05 2.88
C ASP A 158 24.09 -9.48 1.48
N LYS A 159 24.30 -8.17 1.40
CA LYS A 159 24.64 -7.49 0.13
C LYS A 159 25.94 -7.97 -0.53
N THR A 160 26.78 -8.66 0.19
CA THR A 160 28.04 -9.25 -0.34
C THR A 160 27.84 -10.66 -0.86
N GLY A 161 26.64 -11.23 -0.63
CA GLY A 161 26.29 -12.61 -0.98
C GLY A 161 26.63 -13.64 0.11
N ALA A 162 27.15 -13.20 1.26
CA ALA A 162 27.43 -14.09 2.39
C ALA A 162 26.12 -14.50 3.07
N ASN A 163 26.02 -15.80 3.38
CA ASN A 163 24.87 -16.32 4.14
C ASN A 163 24.93 -15.85 5.59
N TRP A 164 23.77 -15.51 6.15
CA TRP A 164 23.62 -15.18 7.54
C TRP A 164 22.48 -15.99 8.17
N GLU A 165 22.57 -16.23 9.46
CA GLU A 165 21.55 -16.86 10.28
C GLU A 165 21.46 -16.10 11.61
N GLU A 166 20.30 -15.54 11.93
CA GLU A 166 20.06 -14.73 13.11
C GLU A 166 18.68 -15.04 13.71
N LYS A 167 18.52 -14.75 14.99
CA LYS A 167 17.23 -14.92 15.68
C LYS A 167 16.47 -13.60 15.73
N ALA A 168 15.19 -13.65 15.40
CA ALA A 168 14.26 -12.57 15.65
C ALA A 168 14.01 -12.47 17.16
N ASP A 169 14.59 -11.48 17.83
CA ASP A 169 14.49 -11.39 19.29
C ASP A 169 13.11 -10.96 19.76
N GLN A 170 12.66 -9.80 19.35
CA GLN A 170 11.37 -9.22 19.70
C GLN A 170 10.65 -8.75 18.45
N LEU A 171 9.33 -9.02 18.39
CA LEU A 171 8.44 -8.45 17.39
C LEU A 171 7.70 -7.28 18.01
N ARG A 172 7.72 -6.13 17.34
CA ARG A 172 7.11 -4.89 17.80
C ARG A 172 6.07 -4.40 16.82
N PHE A 173 4.85 -4.23 17.28
CA PHE A 173 3.80 -3.56 16.54
C PHE A 173 3.77 -2.09 16.94
N TYR A 174 3.93 -1.18 15.97
CA TYR A 174 3.98 0.26 16.19
C TYR A 174 2.65 0.93 15.88
N SER A 175 2.23 1.82 16.77
CA SER A 175 1.15 2.78 16.54
C SER A 175 1.67 4.18 16.86
N GLY A 176 2.02 4.94 15.82
CA GLY A 176 2.75 6.19 15.97
C GLY A 176 4.16 5.95 16.57
N ALA A 177 4.50 6.70 17.63
CA ALA A 177 5.78 6.57 18.32
C ALA A 177 5.84 5.42 19.35
N LYS A 178 4.68 4.87 19.72
CA LYS A 178 4.58 3.79 20.72
C LYS A 178 4.56 2.42 20.05
N PHE A 179 5.11 1.43 20.73
CA PHE A 179 5.04 0.05 20.28
C PHE A 179 4.50 -0.88 21.35
N GLN A 180 3.97 -2.01 20.91
CA GLN A 180 3.61 -3.14 21.75
C GLN A 180 4.38 -4.38 21.27
N PRO A 181 5.03 -5.14 22.18
CA PRO A 181 5.57 -6.44 21.83
C PRO A 181 4.41 -7.40 21.51
N VAL A 182 4.58 -8.19 20.44
CA VAL A 182 3.58 -9.17 20.03
C VAL A 182 4.17 -10.57 20.01
N SER A 183 3.33 -11.56 20.30
CA SER A 183 3.73 -12.97 20.35
C SER A 183 3.85 -13.63 18.98
N GLU A 184 3.18 -13.07 17.98
CA GLU A 184 3.24 -13.54 16.58
C GLU A 184 2.73 -12.47 15.61
N VAL A 185 3.14 -12.58 14.34
CA VAL A 185 2.65 -11.77 13.22
C VAL A 185 2.35 -12.70 12.05
N ALA A 186 1.09 -12.74 11.64
CA ALA A 186 0.62 -13.56 10.51
C ALA A 186 0.85 -12.83 9.16
N ALA A 187 0.70 -13.58 8.06
CA ALA A 187 0.74 -13.06 6.71
C ALA A 187 -0.20 -11.84 6.54
N GLY A 188 0.29 -10.80 5.87
CA GLY A 188 -0.34 -9.48 5.75
C GLY A 188 0.10 -8.49 6.83
N GLY A 189 0.58 -8.95 7.98
CA GLY A 189 1.01 -8.11 9.08
C GLY A 189 2.36 -7.42 8.84
N VAL A 190 2.50 -6.23 9.43
CA VAL A 190 3.73 -5.42 9.40
C VAL A 190 4.25 -5.26 10.82
N CYS A 191 5.54 -5.49 11.02
CA CYS A 191 6.17 -5.32 12.32
C CYS A 191 7.62 -4.85 12.20
N ALA A 192 8.18 -4.38 13.32
CA ALA A 192 9.61 -4.19 13.48
C ALA A 192 10.19 -5.34 14.28
N VAL A 193 11.34 -5.86 13.85
CA VAL A 193 12.05 -6.99 14.47
C VAL A 193 13.38 -6.51 14.99
N THR A 194 13.72 -6.91 16.21
CA THR A 194 15.05 -6.71 16.80
C THR A 194 15.90 -7.99 16.71
N GLY A 195 17.21 -7.87 16.85
CA GLY A 195 18.14 -9.02 16.83
C GLY A 195 18.70 -9.34 15.44
N LEU A 196 18.24 -8.66 14.38
CA LEU A 196 18.74 -8.85 13.02
C LEU A 196 19.75 -7.75 12.67
N THR A 197 20.97 -8.13 12.26
CA THR A 197 22.07 -7.18 12.00
C THR A 197 22.47 -7.13 10.52
N HIS A 198 22.34 -8.23 9.78
CA HIS A 198 22.79 -8.37 8.39
C HIS A 198 21.76 -8.01 7.35
N THR A 199 20.49 -7.87 7.76
CA THR A 199 19.36 -7.57 6.88
C THR A 199 19.48 -6.22 6.18
N TYR A 200 18.85 -6.09 4.99
CA TYR A 200 18.81 -4.83 4.24
C TYR A 200 17.42 -4.59 3.61
N PRO A 201 17.06 -3.32 3.31
CA PRO A 201 15.81 -3.02 2.62
C PRO A 201 15.77 -3.65 1.22
N GLY A 202 14.66 -4.34 0.91
CA GLY A 202 14.47 -5.07 -0.33
C GLY A 202 14.77 -6.56 -0.25
N GLU A 203 15.40 -7.02 0.85
CA GLU A 203 15.65 -8.44 1.08
C GLU A 203 14.34 -9.20 1.31
N GLY A 204 14.25 -10.38 0.71
CA GLY A 204 13.20 -11.37 0.95
C GLY A 204 13.68 -12.45 1.91
N LEU A 205 12.82 -12.89 2.81
CA LEU A 205 13.10 -13.96 3.75
C LEU A 205 12.18 -15.16 3.48
N GLY A 206 12.71 -16.37 3.62
CA GLY A 206 11.97 -17.61 3.38
C GLY A 206 11.48 -17.72 1.93
N ALA A 207 10.18 -17.89 1.72
CA ALA A 207 9.57 -18.01 0.39
C ALA A 207 9.46 -16.68 -0.38
N GLU A 208 9.81 -15.55 0.25
CA GLU A 208 9.73 -14.24 -0.39
C GLU A 208 11.03 -13.93 -1.16
N PRO A 209 10.97 -13.64 -2.48
CA PRO A 209 12.15 -13.28 -3.25
C PRO A 209 12.65 -11.88 -2.91
N ASP A 210 13.92 -11.60 -3.20
CA ASP A 210 14.47 -10.25 -3.11
C ASP A 210 13.75 -9.29 -4.07
N SER A 211 13.66 -8.02 -3.67
CA SER A 211 13.19 -6.99 -4.58
C SER A 211 14.24 -6.67 -5.64
N PRO A 212 13.82 -6.40 -6.88
CA PRO A 212 14.75 -5.83 -7.86
C PRO A 212 15.30 -4.48 -7.35
N ALA A 213 16.44 -4.07 -7.84
CA ALA A 213 17.04 -2.77 -7.53
C ALA A 213 16.01 -1.63 -7.66
N PRO A 214 16.05 -0.62 -6.78
CA PRO A 214 15.08 0.46 -6.81
C PRO A 214 15.07 1.18 -8.15
N ALA A 215 13.86 1.48 -8.64
CA ALA A 215 13.65 2.10 -9.96
C ALA A 215 14.03 3.58 -10.02
N LEU A 216 14.34 4.20 -8.89
CA LEU A 216 14.74 5.59 -8.76
C LEU A 216 16.10 5.64 -8.06
N GLU A 217 17.12 5.96 -8.83
CA GLU A 217 18.38 6.42 -8.28
C GLU A 217 18.38 7.96 -8.27
N PRO A 218 18.92 8.61 -7.22
CA PRO A 218 19.09 10.05 -7.24
C PRO A 218 20.05 10.42 -8.37
N VAL A 219 19.55 11.18 -9.34
CA VAL A 219 20.33 11.57 -10.55
C VAL A 219 21.24 12.75 -10.25
N LEU A 220 20.97 13.53 -9.20
CA LEU A 220 21.74 14.69 -8.80
C LEU A 220 21.81 14.77 -7.27
N THR A 221 23.04 14.84 -6.75
CA THR A 221 23.32 15.21 -5.37
C THR A 221 23.98 16.60 -5.39
N TYR A 222 23.31 17.60 -4.81
CA TYR A 222 23.92 18.89 -4.54
C TYR A 222 24.61 18.83 -3.18
N GLN A 223 25.85 19.25 -3.12
CA GLN A 223 26.53 19.60 -1.87
C GLN A 223 26.26 21.03 -1.49
#